data_383675be66b55900ca2cbdb9673f7d6e
#
_entry.id   383675be66b55900ca2cbdb9673f7d6e
#
_cell.length_a   1.000
_cell.length_b   1.000
_cell.length_c   1.000
_cell.angle_alpha   90.00
_cell.angle_beta   90.00
_cell.angle_gamma   90.00
#
_symmetry.space_group_name_H-M   'P 1'
#
loop_
_entity.id
_entity.type
_entity.pdbx_description
1 polymer ?
#
loop_
_entity_poly.entity_id
_entity_poly.type
_entity_poly.pdbx_seq_one_letter_code
_entity_poly.pdbx_strand_id
1 'polypeptide(L)'
;MKKIVIFLFFVSVFLTSFFPVKDTDFGWHYRCGKEFLISGALCIKNNFSYFLPNYQTYYTGHLYDIIISFIYDRWGFLGISFIGSIVFTLAAIVFIKLINKIELGFISYFVFFALSYSIFRLGFRPQIITYLFLLILFWLLELKNKKLFFLIPILFLFWVNLHIGFFIGLFVLIFFFFYKNRFIYWSQKLLIIFISFLTTLINPFGINVYREIFNHFTSPLGQMIAEWVRPSPFHLVLIISLTIFGLISIIKQKPINLFYLLLLIFFSFLSLNARRNLPFFYPVFFYVTRNSLKGLKIFDSIQHKILISILSPIIIFVLIIYVPQTMKFDTSWTEYCQKGQITYPCQAIKNYPQLVGNVFNTYEWGGFLIWQKPNIKVFVDGRMPAWKDENGKSPYQIFLEIIQAQPGWNKKLNKWKSNYLLITNGTFLDLLLKKESIMYHWQEVYRDNIAVIYKNKN
;
A
#
# COMPACT_ATOMS: atom_id res chain seq x y z
N MET A 1 34.52 4.94 -13.90
CA MET A 1 33.60 3.81 -14.13
C MET A 1 32.68 3.50 -12.94
N LYS A 2 33.15 3.13 -11.75
CA LYS A 2 32.30 2.76 -10.60
C LYS A 2 31.24 3.81 -10.24
N LYS A 3 31.59 5.10 -10.15
CA LYS A 3 30.65 6.19 -9.83
C LYS A 3 29.54 6.33 -10.88
N ILE A 4 29.87 6.16 -12.15
CA ILE A 4 28.92 6.23 -13.27
C ILE A 4 27.90 5.08 -13.18
N VAL A 5 28.34 3.85 -12.92
CA VAL A 5 27.46 2.68 -12.77
C VAL A 5 26.53 2.85 -11.58
N ILE A 6 27.02 3.36 -10.46
CA ILE A 6 26.18 3.67 -9.28
C ILE A 6 25.14 4.74 -9.64
N PHE A 7 25.53 5.80 -10.32
CA PHE A 7 24.61 6.85 -10.75
C PHE A 7 23.53 6.28 -11.70
N LEU A 8 23.93 5.56 -12.74
CA LEU A 8 23.00 4.94 -13.69
C LEU A 8 22.07 3.93 -13.02
N PHE A 9 22.54 3.20 -12.00
CA PHE A 9 21.69 2.33 -11.21
C PHE A 9 20.56 3.12 -10.53
N PHE A 10 20.86 4.22 -9.83
CA PHE A 10 19.84 5.02 -9.17
C PHE A 10 18.90 5.73 -10.14
N VAL A 11 19.42 6.17 -11.30
CA VAL A 11 18.57 6.65 -12.40
C VAL A 11 17.62 5.55 -12.87
N SER A 12 18.09 4.32 -13.05
CA SER A 12 17.25 3.18 -13.42
C SER A 12 16.19 2.88 -12.36
N VAL A 13 16.55 2.92 -11.08
CA VAL A 13 15.60 2.76 -9.97
C VAL A 13 14.52 3.84 -10.01
N PHE A 14 14.92 5.10 -10.17
CA PHE A 14 14.00 6.21 -10.27
C PHE A 14 13.02 6.03 -11.44
N LEU A 15 13.53 5.74 -12.63
CA LEU A 15 12.71 5.59 -13.83
C LEU A 15 11.82 4.34 -13.78
N THR A 16 12.30 3.21 -13.26
CA THR A 16 11.48 1.99 -13.13
C THR A 16 10.41 2.09 -12.08
N SER A 17 10.56 2.97 -11.10
CA SER A 17 9.56 3.25 -10.05
C SER A 17 8.68 4.47 -10.34
N PHE A 18 8.87 5.11 -11.50
CA PHE A 18 8.03 6.22 -11.95
C PHE A 18 6.72 5.67 -12.52
N PHE A 19 5.85 5.19 -11.63
CA PHE A 19 4.59 4.57 -11.98
C PHE A 19 3.46 5.58 -12.09
N PRO A 20 2.54 5.42 -13.07
CA PRO A 20 1.25 6.10 -13.02
C PRO A 20 0.47 5.68 -11.76
N VAL A 21 -0.27 6.61 -11.19
CA VAL A 21 -1.14 6.32 -10.06
C VAL A 21 -2.27 5.39 -10.52
N LYS A 22 -2.35 4.20 -9.94
CA LYS A 22 -3.38 3.18 -10.19
C LYS A 22 -4.11 2.78 -8.91
N ASP A 23 -3.90 3.55 -7.85
CA ASP A 23 -4.52 3.31 -6.56
C ASP A 23 -5.99 3.70 -6.59
N THR A 24 -6.86 2.75 -6.30
CA THR A 24 -8.32 2.98 -6.21
C THR A 24 -8.69 3.88 -5.05
N ASP A 25 -7.79 4.02 -4.08
CA ASP A 25 -7.99 4.83 -2.88
C ASP A 25 -7.58 6.29 -3.07
N PHE A 26 -6.87 6.62 -4.17
CA PHE A 26 -6.40 7.99 -4.45
C PHE A 26 -7.48 9.05 -4.24
N GLY A 27 -8.69 8.80 -4.72
CA GLY A 27 -9.74 9.81 -4.75
C GLY A 27 -10.21 10.25 -3.37
N TRP A 28 -10.39 9.33 -2.43
CA TRP A 28 -10.77 9.72 -1.07
C TRP A 28 -9.57 10.28 -0.28
N HIS A 29 -8.33 9.82 -0.52
CA HIS A 29 -7.12 10.45 0.02
C HIS A 29 -7.03 11.92 -0.42
N TYR A 30 -7.20 12.17 -1.72
CA TYR A 30 -7.20 13.52 -2.26
C TYR A 30 -8.30 14.40 -1.63
N ARG A 31 -9.53 13.89 -1.55
CA ARG A 31 -10.65 14.67 -0.98
C ARG A 31 -10.43 14.98 0.49
N CYS A 32 -9.96 14.06 1.29
CA CYS A 32 -9.62 14.29 2.69
C CYS A 32 -8.53 15.35 2.87
N GLY A 33 -7.46 15.26 2.10
CA GLY A 33 -6.41 16.27 2.14
C GLY A 33 -6.88 17.64 1.66
N LYS A 34 -7.73 17.68 0.61
CA LYS A 34 -8.31 18.90 0.08
C LYS A 34 -9.23 19.59 1.10
N GLU A 35 -10.07 18.84 1.79
CA GLU A 35 -10.92 19.40 2.86
C GLU A 35 -10.07 20.02 3.97
N PHE A 36 -8.99 19.36 4.37
CA PHE A 36 -8.07 19.93 5.36
C PHE A 36 -7.39 21.22 4.86
N LEU A 37 -6.90 21.25 3.62
CA LEU A 37 -6.23 22.43 3.05
C LEU A 37 -7.17 23.65 2.93
N ILE A 38 -8.48 23.42 2.78
CA ILE A 38 -9.47 24.49 2.65
C ILE A 38 -10.00 24.95 4.00
N SER A 39 -10.32 24.02 4.91
CA SER A 39 -11.10 24.29 6.13
C SER A 39 -10.35 23.95 7.43
N GLY A 40 -9.19 23.29 7.36
CA GLY A 40 -8.51 22.74 8.53
C GLY A 40 -9.19 21.49 9.11
N ALA A 41 -10.29 21.02 8.53
CA ALA A 41 -11.04 19.87 9.05
C ALA A 41 -10.44 18.54 8.59
N LEU A 42 -10.25 17.62 9.53
CA LEU A 42 -9.83 16.24 9.24
C LEU A 42 -11.01 15.37 8.86
N CYS A 43 -10.80 14.39 7.98
CA CYS A 43 -11.77 13.35 7.62
C CYS A 43 -11.96 12.31 8.75
N ILE A 44 -12.55 12.73 9.86
CA ILE A 44 -12.78 11.87 11.03
C ILE A 44 -14.07 11.06 10.88
N LYS A 45 -15.09 11.68 10.27
CA LYS A 45 -16.40 11.07 10.07
C LYS A 45 -16.60 10.67 8.62
N ASN A 46 -17.43 9.65 8.42
CA ASN A 46 -17.83 9.23 7.09
C ASN A 46 -18.76 10.26 6.45
N ASN A 47 -18.21 11.16 5.64
CA ASN A 47 -18.94 12.19 4.92
C ASN A 47 -19.17 11.84 3.44
N PHE A 48 -18.48 10.83 2.89
CA PHE A 48 -18.54 10.50 1.46
C PHE A 48 -19.51 9.39 1.12
N SER A 49 -19.95 8.61 2.11
CA SER A 49 -20.90 7.52 1.89
C SER A 49 -22.20 7.76 2.66
N TYR A 50 -23.29 7.30 2.06
CA TYR A 50 -24.59 7.25 2.74
C TYR A 50 -24.80 5.97 3.55
N PHE A 51 -23.92 4.97 3.37
CA PHE A 51 -23.88 3.79 4.22
C PHE A 51 -23.09 4.11 5.49
N LEU A 52 -23.61 3.79 6.66
CA LEU A 52 -23.03 4.16 7.95
C LEU A 52 -22.65 5.66 8.02
N PRO A 53 -23.59 6.59 7.82
CA PRO A 53 -23.30 8.01 7.92
C PRO A 53 -22.78 8.33 9.32
N ASN A 54 -21.79 9.20 9.40
CA ASN A 54 -21.08 9.59 10.64
C ASN A 54 -20.26 8.48 11.31
N TYR A 55 -20.02 7.33 10.65
CA TYR A 55 -19.07 6.34 11.16
C TYR A 55 -17.71 7.01 11.44
N GLN A 56 -17.22 6.85 12.66
CA GLN A 56 -15.97 7.47 13.08
C GLN A 56 -14.79 6.55 12.75
N THR A 57 -13.84 7.06 11.97
CA THR A 57 -12.60 6.36 11.63
C THR A 57 -11.45 6.91 12.45
N TYR A 58 -10.53 6.04 12.83
CA TYR A 58 -9.28 6.42 13.49
C TYR A 58 -8.09 6.27 12.53
N TYR A 59 -8.32 6.70 11.28
CA TYR A 59 -7.37 6.57 10.19
C TYR A 59 -6.12 7.44 10.39
N THR A 60 -4.93 6.86 10.23
CA THR A 60 -3.63 7.49 10.53
C THR A 60 -2.92 8.09 9.32
N GLY A 61 -3.55 8.25 8.19
CA GLY A 61 -2.92 8.74 6.95
C GLY A 61 -3.12 10.22 6.65
N HIS A 62 -3.55 11.04 7.60
CA HIS A 62 -3.92 12.43 7.33
C HIS A 62 -2.79 13.26 6.73
N LEU A 63 -1.55 13.09 7.21
CA LEU A 63 -0.42 13.82 6.67
C LEU A 63 -0.12 13.40 5.22
N TYR A 64 -0.29 12.11 4.90
CA TYR A 64 -0.21 11.62 3.52
C TYR A 64 -1.28 12.26 2.65
N ASP A 65 -2.54 12.33 3.11
CA ASP A 65 -3.67 12.92 2.38
C ASP A 65 -3.40 14.38 2.03
N ILE A 66 -2.91 15.15 2.99
CA ILE A 66 -2.55 16.56 2.81
C ILE A 66 -1.44 16.71 1.76
N ILE A 67 -0.38 15.89 1.87
CA ILE A 67 0.75 15.91 0.93
C ILE A 67 0.27 15.56 -0.48
N ILE A 68 -0.53 14.52 -0.65
CA ILE A 68 -1.05 14.08 -1.95
C ILE A 68 -1.94 15.15 -2.58
N SER A 69 -2.83 15.77 -1.81
CA SER A 69 -3.67 16.85 -2.30
C SER A 69 -2.87 18.04 -2.76
N PHE A 70 -1.90 18.47 -1.94
CA PHE A 70 -1.04 19.60 -2.27
C PHE A 70 -0.22 19.37 -3.55
N ILE A 71 0.31 18.15 -3.73
CA ILE A 71 1.10 17.77 -4.90
C ILE A 71 0.19 17.70 -6.13
N TYR A 72 -0.97 17.03 -6.00
CA TYR A 72 -1.89 16.84 -7.11
C TYR A 72 -2.43 18.18 -7.64
N ASP A 73 -2.80 19.10 -6.77
CA ASP A 73 -3.31 20.41 -7.18
C ASP A 73 -2.30 21.26 -7.98
N ARG A 74 -0.99 20.99 -7.83
CA ARG A 74 0.08 21.76 -8.49
C ARG A 74 0.66 21.05 -9.72
N TRP A 75 0.82 19.75 -9.64
CA TRP A 75 1.57 18.97 -10.63
C TRP A 75 0.83 17.72 -11.13
N GLY A 76 -0.44 17.54 -10.74
CA GLY A 76 -1.25 16.41 -11.14
C GLY A 76 -0.62 15.06 -10.73
N PHE A 77 -0.96 14.02 -11.47
CA PHE A 77 -0.41 12.68 -11.25
C PHE A 77 1.09 12.58 -11.51
N LEU A 78 1.63 13.40 -12.40
CA LEU A 78 3.08 13.45 -12.63
C LEU A 78 3.85 13.80 -11.36
N GLY A 79 3.37 14.80 -10.60
CA GLY A 79 3.95 15.19 -9.33
C GLY A 79 3.92 14.06 -8.29
N ILE A 80 2.82 13.33 -8.20
CA ILE A 80 2.68 12.19 -7.28
C ILE A 80 3.68 11.08 -7.66
N SER A 81 3.78 10.75 -8.93
CA SER A 81 4.71 9.73 -9.42
C SER A 81 6.16 10.13 -9.22
N PHE A 82 6.48 11.42 -9.40
CA PHE A 82 7.82 11.96 -9.16
C PHE A 82 8.23 11.81 -7.68
N ILE A 83 7.38 12.21 -6.74
CA ILE A 83 7.63 12.02 -5.31
C ILE A 83 7.71 10.53 -4.97
N GLY A 84 6.84 9.71 -5.54
CA GLY A 84 6.90 8.25 -5.37
C GLY A 84 8.27 7.68 -5.78
N SER A 85 8.78 8.08 -6.95
CA SER A 85 10.10 7.65 -7.44
C SER A 85 11.26 8.12 -6.55
N ILE A 86 11.16 9.32 -5.98
CA ILE A 86 12.14 9.79 -4.97
C ILE A 86 12.12 8.86 -3.75
N VAL A 87 10.93 8.56 -3.20
CA VAL A 87 10.79 7.68 -2.04
C VAL A 87 11.35 6.28 -2.31
N PHE A 88 11.08 5.70 -3.48
CA PHE A 88 11.67 4.42 -3.90
C PHE A 88 13.19 4.48 -4.03
N THR A 89 13.71 5.55 -4.61
CA THR A 89 15.16 5.73 -4.78
C THR A 89 15.85 5.88 -3.42
N LEU A 90 15.27 6.64 -2.51
CA LEU A 90 15.77 6.75 -1.13
C LEU A 90 15.75 5.39 -0.42
N ALA A 91 14.67 4.62 -0.58
CA ALA A 91 14.58 3.27 -0.04
C ALA A 91 15.67 2.35 -0.61
N ALA A 92 15.97 2.42 -1.90
CA ALA A 92 17.05 1.67 -2.53
C ALA A 92 18.43 2.07 -1.97
N ILE A 93 18.69 3.36 -1.78
CA ILE A 93 19.94 3.85 -1.19
C ILE A 93 20.12 3.28 0.22
N VAL A 94 19.09 3.36 1.07
CA VAL A 94 19.16 2.85 2.45
C VAL A 94 19.33 1.33 2.45
N PHE A 95 18.58 0.61 1.60
CA PHE A 95 18.69 -0.84 1.47
C PHE A 95 20.10 -1.29 1.11
N ILE A 96 20.72 -0.66 0.10
CA ILE A 96 22.08 -1.00 -0.33
C ILE A 96 23.10 -0.72 0.78
N LYS A 97 22.92 0.38 1.53
CA LYS A 97 23.76 0.67 2.71
C LYS A 97 23.61 -0.42 3.78
N LEU A 98 22.42 -0.94 4.03
CA LEU A 98 22.17 -2.01 5.00
C LEU A 98 22.85 -3.33 4.62
N ILE A 99 22.90 -3.66 3.33
CA ILE A 99 23.60 -4.87 2.85
C ILE A 99 25.10 -4.74 3.03
N ASN A 100 25.66 -3.51 3.05
CA ASN A 100 27.07 -3.22 3.33
C ASN A 100 28.09 -3.93 2.40
N LYS A 101 27.66 -4.32 1.19
CA LYS A 101 28.46 -4.76 0.04
C LYS A 101 27.70 -4.31 -1.20
N ILE A 102 28.26 -3.39 -1.96
CA ILE A 102 27.50 -2.65 -2.99
C ILE A 102 27.01 -3.57 -4.10
N GLU A 103 27.82 -4.56 -4.50
CA GLU A 103 27.52 -5.53 -5.54
C GLU A 103 26.35 -6.43 -5.12
N LEU A 104 26.42 -6.96 -3.91
CA LEU A 104 25.34 -7.76 -3.32
C LEU A 104 24.07 -6.90 -3.12
N GLY A 105 24.23 -5.65 -2.72
CA GLY A 105 23.13 -4.69 -2.56
C GLY A 105 22.37 -4.47 -3.87
N PHE A 106 23.06 -4.29 -4.98
CA PHE A 106 22.41 -4.13 -6.29
C PHE A 106 21.63 -5.36 -6.72
N ILE A 107 22.27 -6.54 -6.64
CA ILE A 107 21.62 -7.81 -7.02
C ILE A 107 20.41 -8.05 -6.12
N SER A 108 20.56 -7.90 -4.80
CA SER A 108 19.46 -8.08 -3.84
C SER A 108 18.33 -7.12 -4.09
N TYR A 109 18.62 -5.87 -4.47
CA TYR A 109 17.59 -4.89 -4.79
C TYR A 109 16.80 -5.27 -6.05
N PHE A 110 17.47 -5.67 -7.12
CA PHE A 110 16.77 -6.11 -8.33
C PHE A 110 15.89 -7.32 -8.09
N VAL A 111 16.39 -8.33 -7.36
CA VAL A 111 15.59 -9.51 -7.00
C VAL A 111 14.37 -9.10 -6.17
N PHE A 112 14.59 -8.30 -5.15
CA PHE A 112 13.52 -7.77 -4.31
C PHE A 112 12.48 -7.00 -5.14
N PHE A 113 12.92 -6.06 -5.99
CA PHE A 113 12.02 -5.24 -6.79
C PHE A 113 11.20 -6.10 -7.76
N ALA A 114 11.83 -7.07 -8.44
CA ALA A 114 11.16 -7.98 -9.36
C ALA A 114 10.08 -8.82 -8.64
N LEU A 115 10.40 -9.37 -7.46
CA LEU A 115 9.48 -10.18 -6.66
C LEU A 115 8.33 -9.36 -6.05
N SER A 116 8.52 -8.06 -5.88
CA SER A 116 7.52 -7.12 -5.31
C SER A 116 6.80 -6.28 -6.37
N TYR A 117 7.16 -6.42 -7.64
CA TYR A 117 6.69 -5.57 -8.73
C TYR A 117 5.16 -5.47 -8.82
N SER A 118 4.46 -6.59 -8.64
CA SER A 118 2.99 -6.63 -8.69
C SER A 118 2.31 -5.71 -7.66
N ILE A 119 2.99 -5.42 -6.54
CA ILE A 119 2.50 -4.51 -5.49
C ILE A 119 2.93 -3.07 -5.82
N PHE A 120 4.20 -2.87 -6.21
CA PHE A 120 4.75 -1.53 -6.45
C PHE A 120 4.16 -0.81 -7.65
N ARG A 121 3.78 -1.55 -8.71
CA ARG A 121 3.20 -0.96 -9.92
C ARG A 121 1.86 -0.24 -9.74
N LEU A 122 1.24 -0.34 -8.54
CA LEU A 122 0.05 0.44 -8.19
C LEU A 122 0.36 1.93 -7.97
N GLY A 123 1.65 2.30 -7.94
CA GLY A 123 2.12 3.66 -7.79
C GLY A 123 2.41 4.05 -6.34
N PHE A 124 2.51 5.35 -6.09
CA PHE A 124 2.83 5.88 -4.77
C PHE A 124 1.62 5.78 -3.85
N ARG A 125 1.72 4.94 -2.83
CA ARG A 125 0.71 4.63 -1.82
C ARG A 125 1.31 4.78 -0.42
N PRO A 126 0.50 4.97 0.64
CA PRO A 126 1.01 5.10 2.02
C PRO A 126 1.92 3.95 2.47
N GLN A 127 1.68 2.73 1.95
CA GLN A 127 2.50 1.55 2.24
C GLN A 127 3.97 1.71 1.83
N ILE A 128 4.25 2.49 0.78
CA ILE A 128 5.61 2.74 0.29
C ILE A 128 6.40 3.57 1.31
N ILE A 129 5.73 4.47 2.02
CA ILE A 129 6.33 5.22 3.13
C ILE A 129 6.73 4.27 4.27
N THR A 130 5.85 3.33 4.62
CA THR A 130 6.19 2.30 5.61
C THR A 130 7.40 1.48 5.19
N TYR A 131 7.52 1.13 3.92
CA TYR A 131 8.69 0.44 3.41
C TYR A 131 9.98 1.26 3.60
N LEU A 132 9.98 2.54 3.23
CA LEU A 132 11.12 3.43 3.44
C LEU A 132 11.47 3.57 4.93
N PHE A 133 10.46 3.81 5.78
CA PHE A 133 10.67 4.05 7.21
C PHE A 133 11.16 2.80 7.94
N LEU A 134 10.72 1.61 7.52
CA LEU A 134 11.25 0.34 8.02
C LEU A 134 12.76 0.20 7.71
N LEU A 135 13.18 0.52 6.49
CA LEU A 135 14.58 0.49 6.11
C LEU A 135 15.41 1.53 6.88
N ILE A 136 14.86 2.75 7.04
CA ILE A 136 15.52 3.79 7.87
C ILE A 136 15.64 3.32 9.31
N LEU A 137 14.60 2.68 9.88
CA LEU A 137 14.66 2.12 11.22
C LEU A 137 15.81 1.10 11.33
N PHE A 138 15.90 0.12 10.42
CA PHE A 138 17.01 -0.83 10.42
C PHE A 138 18.37 -0.14 10.32
N TRP A 139 18.47 0.87 9.47
CA TRP A 139 19.72 1.63 9.34
C TRP A 139 20.09 2.37 10.63
N LEU A 140 19.13 3.02 11.29
CA LEU A 140 19.35 3.69 12.58
C LEU A 140 19.78 2.70 13.66
N LEU A 141 19.21 1.49 13.71
CA LEU A 141 19.56 0.45 14.67
C LEU A 141 20.99 -0.10 14.50
N GLU A 142 21.57 0.02 13.31
CA GLU A 142 22.97 -0.38 13.00
C GLU A 142 24.00 0.71 13.31
N LEU A 143 23.59 1.95 13.59
CA LEU A 143 24.52 3.05 13.83
C LEU A 143 25.28 2.85 15.14
N LYS A 144 26.57 3.21 15.10
CA LYS A 144 27.45 3.17 16.29
C LYS A 144 27.31 4.41 17.18
N ASN A 145 26.78 5.50 16.65
CA ASN A 145 26.62 6.76 17.37
C ASN A 145 25.32 6.77 18.18
N LYS A 146 25.44 6.70 19.50
CA LYS A 146 24.31 6.70 20.44
C LYS A 146 23.39 7.91 20.29
N LYS A 147 23.91 9.07 19.97
CA LYS A 147 23.10 10.30 19.81
C LYS A 147 22.08 10.18 18.69
N LEU A 148 22.36 9.38 17.64
CA LEU A 148 21.46 9.23 16.51
C LEU A 148 20.23 8.34 16.83
N PHE A 149 20.21 7.62 17.93
CA PHE A 149 19.04 6.87 18.35
C PHE A 149 17.85 7.78 18.73
N PHE A 150 18.08 9.07 19.04
CA PHE A 150 16.98 10.04 19.19
C PHE A 150 16.17 10.28 17.92
N LEU A 151 16.72 9.94 16.77
CA LEU A 151 15.97 10.01 15.49
C LEU A 151 14.87 8.94 15.41
N ILE A 152 14.94 7.87 16.22
CA ILE A 152 13.94 6.79 16.19
C ILE A 152 12.56 7.29 16.66
N PRO A 153 12.38 7.92 17.83
CA PRO A 153 11.11 8.52 18.21
C PRO A 153 10.59 9.54 17.20
N ILE A 154 11.46 10.35 16.61
CA ILE A 154 11.09 11.32 15.56
C ILE A 154 10.56 10.59 14.31
N LEU A 155 11.19 9.49 13.92
CA LEU A 155 10.72 8.64 12.82
C LEU A 155 9.30 8.13 13.10
N PHE A 156 9.01 7.68 14.33
CA PHE A 156 7.69 7.20 14.72
C PHE A 156 6.64 8.30 14.77
N LEU A 157 7.02 9.53 15.16
CA LEU A 157 6.14 10.69 15.11
C LEU A 157 5.60 10.95 13.68
N PHE A 158 6.49 10.92 12.69
CA PHE A 158 6.07 11.06 11.28
C PHE A 158 5.33 9.82 10.78
N TRP A 159 5.80 8.63 11.15
CA TRP A 159 5.24 7.38 10.62
C TRP A 159 3.79 7.18 11.02
N VAL A 160 3.43 7.42 12.29
CA VAL A 160 2.05 7.28 12.78
C VAL A 160 1.09 8.23 12.05
N ASN A 161 1.54 9.41 11.64
CA ASN A 161 0.72 10.41 10.93
C ASN A 161 0.68 10.21 9.40
N LEU A 162 1.55 9.34 8.87
CA LEU A 162 1.62 9.05 7.43
C LEU A 162 0.99 7.70 7.05
N HIS A 163 1.11 6.67 7.90
CA HIS A 163 0.57 5.33 7.60
C HIS A 163 0.48 4.44 8.84
N ILE A 164 -0.59 3.67 8.91
CA ILE A 164 -0.85 2.70 9.97
C ILE A 164 0.27 1.65 10.16
N GLY A 165 1.11 1.43 9.16
CA GLY A 165 2.22 0.48 9.22
C GLY A 165 3.29 0.76 10.27
N PHE A 166 3.22 1.87 11.01
CA PHE A 166 4.12 2.18 12.14
C PHE A 166 4.14 1.07 13.20
N PHE A 167 3.04 0.32 13.36
CA PHE A 167 2.98 -0.77 14.32
C PHE A 167 3.97 -1.90 13.99
N ILE A 168 4.27 -2.15 12.71
CA ILE A 168 5.31 -3.10 12.29
C ILE A 168 6.68 -2.64 12.83
N GLY A 169 6.95 -1.34 12.75
CA GLY A 169 8.15 -0.73 13.31
C GLY A 169 8.26 -0.90 14.84
N LEU A 170 7.14 -0.80 15.57
CA LEU A 170 7.13 -1.05 17.03
C LEU A 170 7.52 -2.50 17.36
N PHE A 171 7.04 -3.50 16.60
CA PHE A 171 7.51 -4.87 16.77
C PHE A 171 9.01 -5.01 16.50
N VAL A 172 9.54 -4.35 15.48
CA VAL A 172 10.99 -4.32 15.23
C VAL A 172 11.75 -3.73 16.41
N LEU A 173 11.25 -2.66 17.05
CA LEU A 173 11.86 -2.09 18.24
C LEU A 173 11.79 -3.02 19.46
N ILE A 174 10.68 -3.72 19.65
CA ILE A 174 10.56 -4.74 20.70
C ILE A 174 11.60 -5.84 20.48
N PHE A 175 11.77 -6.33 19.25
CA PHE A 175 12.79 -7.34 18.93
C PHE A 175 14.21 -6.80 19.10
N PHE A 176 14.43 -5.49 18.86
CA PHE A 176 15.72 -4.83 19.07
C PHE A 176 16.18 -4.89 20.54
N PHE A 177 15.30 -5.04 21.50
CA PHE A 177 15.68 -5.30 22.88
C PHE A 177 16.64 -6.48 23.03
N PHE A 178 16.43 -7.54 22.23
CA PHE A 178 17.27 -8.75 22.22
C PHE A 178 18.53 -8.62 21.35
N TYR A 179 18.71 -7.52 20.64
CA TYR A 179 19.90 -7.30 19.81
C TYR A 179 21.14 -7.03 20.68
N LYS A 180 22.14 -7.91 20.59
CA LYS A 180 23.40 -7.73 21.32
C LYS A 180 24.20 -6.61 20.68
N ASN A 181 24.00 -5.39 21.14
CA ASN A 181 24.72 -4.21 20.70
C ASN A 181 25.55 -3.65 21.86
N ARG A 182 26.88 -3.59 21.69
CA ARG A 182 27.81 -3.05 22.70
C ARG A 182 27.78 -1.53 22.84
N PHE A 183 27.11 -0.83 21.92
CA PHE A 183 27.08 0.63 21.91
C PHE A 183 25.91 1.21 22.71
N ILE A 184 24.92 0.38 23.11
CA ILE A 184 23.72 0.83 23.79
C ILE A 184 23.34 -0.16 24.91
N TYR A 185 23.06 0.36 26.12
CA TYR A 185 22.63 -0.43 27.25
C TYR A 185 21.16 -0.83 27.13
N TRP A 186 20.78 -1.91 27.82
CA TRP A 186 19.38 -2.38 27.82
C TRP A 186 18.40 -1.34 28.34
N SER A 187 18.76 -0.53 29.35
CA SER A 187 17.94 0.58 29.85
C SER A 187 17.69 1.66 28.82
N GLN A 188 18.71 1.99 28.01
CA GLN A 188 18.56 2.94 26.91
C GLN A 188 17.66 2.40 25.79
N LYS A 189 17.69 1.09 25.51
CA LYS A 189 16.79 0.46 24.56
C LYS A 189 15.34 0.54 25.05
N LEU A 190 15.09 0.21 26.33
CA LEU A 190 13.77 0.36 26.94
C LEU A 190 13.28 1.80 26.84
N LEU A 191 14.14 2.77 27.14
CA LEU A 191 13.80 4.18 27.05
C LEU A 191 13.41 4.58 25.60
N ILE A 192 14.19 4.14 24.61
CA ILE A 192 13.90 4.41 23.19
C ILE A 192 12.57 3.77 22.77
N ILE A 193 12.32 2.51 23.15
CA ILE A 193 11.06 1.81 22.88
C ILE A 193 9.89 2.58 23.50
N PHE A 194 10.03 2.96 24.76
CA PHE A 194 9.00 3.68 25.51
C PHE A 194 8.71 5.06 24.92
N ILE A 195 9.74 5.86 24.64
CA ILE A 195 9.55 7.19 24.01
C ILE A 195 8.97 7.04 22.61
N SER A 196 9.43 6.07 21.82
CA SER A 196 8.87 5.82 20.49
C SER A 196 7.39 5.41 20.55
N PHE A 197 6.99 4.61 21.52
CA PHE A 197 5.58 4.31 21.77
C PHE A 197 4.81 5.59 22.14
N LEU A 198 5.32 6.42 23.05
CA LEU A 198 4.66 7.69 23.42
C LEU A 198 4.52 8.63 22.23
N THR A 199 5.52 8.71 21.35
CA THR A 199 5.43 9.56 20.15
C THR A 199 4.36 9.08 19.17
N THR A 200 4.02 7.77 19.15
CA THR A 200 2.90 7.29 18.33
C THR A 200 1.54 7.75 18.86
N LEU A 201 1.44 8.25 20.09
CA LEU A 201 0.22 8.86 20.62
C LEU A 201 0.04 10.31 20.17
N ILE A 202 1.06 10.92 19.58
CA ILE A 202 1.02 12.29 19.00
C ILE A 202 0.45 12.21 17.58
N ASN A 203 -0.85 12.00 17.53
CA ASN A 203 -1.66 11.94 16.33
C ASN A 203 -3.07 12.45 16.67
N PRO A 204 -3.94 12.75 15.68
CA PRO A 204 -5.27 13.30 15.95
C PRO A 204 -6.18 12.44 16.83
N PHE A 205 -5.88 11.15 16.97
CA PHE A 205 -6.73 10.18 17.69
C PHE A 205 -6.11 9.61 18.95
N GLY A 206 -4.86 9.96 19.26
CA GLY A 206 -4.15 9.43 20.42
C GLY A 206 -4.09 7.89 20.40
N ILE A 207 -4.53 7.24 21.46
CA ILE A 207 -4.53 5.78 21.62
C ILE A 207 -5.51 5.05 20.69
N ASN A 208 -6.54 5.73 20.17
CA ASN A 208 -7.57 5.10 19.35
C ASN A 208 -7.05 4.55 18.00
N VAL A 209 -5.88 4.99 17.54
CA VAL A 209 -5.23 4.41 16.35
C VAL A 209 -4.97 2.91 16.52
N TYR A 210 -4.72 2.45 17.75
CA TYR A 210 -4.52 1.03 18.04
C TYR A 210 -5.81 0.21 17.96
N ARG A 211 -6.97 0.85 18.22
CA ARG A 211 -8.28 0.24 17.97
C ARG A 211 -8.49 -0.03 16.48
N GLU A 212 -8.09 0.90 15.61
CA GLU A 212 -8.15 0.71 14.16
C GLU A 212 -7.26 -0.44 13.69
N ILE A 213 -6.04 -0.54 14.23
CA ILE A 213 -5.14 -1.68 13.98
C ILE A 213 -5.82 -2.99 14.36
N PHE A 214 -6.41 -3.06 15.56
CA PHE A 214 -7.09 -4.26 16.04
C PHE A 214 -8.28 -4.63 15.15
N ASN A 215 -9.09 -3.65 14.71
CA ASN A 215 -10.21 -3.86 13.78
C ASN A 215 -9.73 -4.49 12.46
N HIS A 216 -8.61 -4.05 11.92
CA HIS A 216 -8.02 -4.61 10.70
C HIS A 216 -7.59 -6.07 10.89
N PHE A 217 -6.98 -6.40 12.02
CA PHE A 217 -6.54 -7.77 12.31
C PHE A 217 -7.70 -8.74 12.56
N THR A 218 -8.80 -8.27 13.11
CA THR A 218 -9.97 -9.10 13.42
C THR A 218 -10.98 -9.19 12.27
N SER A 219 -10.78 -8.42 11.20
CA SER A 219 -11.65 -8.43 10.03
C SER A 219 -11.21 -9.50 9.03
N PRO A 220 -12.16 -10.17 8.33
CA PRO A 220 -11.84 -11.25 7.37
C PRO A 220 -11.34 -10.72 6.03
N LEU A 221 -10.45 -9.73 6.04
CA LEU A 221 -9.93 -9.03 4.84
C LEU A 221 -9.27 -9.99 3.84
N GLY A 222 -8.59 -11.02 4.33
CA GLY A 222 -7.94 -12.03 3.49
C GLY A 222 -8.90 -12.87 2.66
N GLN A 223 -10.19 -12.86 2.96
CA GLN A 223 -11.24 -13.54 2.19
C GLN A 223 -11.92 -12.61 1.18
N MET A 224 -11.76 -11.30 1.33
CA MET A 224 -12.54 -10.31 0.59
C MET A 224 -11.70 -9.47 -0.36
N ILE A 225 -10.47 -9.11 0.01
CA ILE A 225 -9.67 -8.13 -0.73
C ILE A 225 -8.43 -8.79 -1.34
N ALA A 226 -8.25 -8.62 -2.65
CA ALA A 226 -7.19 -9.27 -3.43
C ALA A 226 -5.76 -9.06 -2.88
N GLU A 227 -5.46 -7.93 -2.25
CA GLU A 227 -4.14 -7.67 -1.67
C GLU A 227 -3.89 -8.42 -0.34
N TRP A 228 -4.96 -8.78 0.37
CA TRP A 228 -4.90 -9.48 1.65
C TRP A 228 -4.94 -11.00 1.53
N VAL A 229 -5.23 -11.53 0.34
CA VAL A 229 -5.17 -12.98 0.11
C VAL A 229 -3.74 -13.49 0.26
N ARG A 230 -3.62 -14.78 0.53
CA ARG A 230 -2.33 -15.47 0.57
C ARG A 230 -1.56 -15.30 -0.74
N PRO A 231 -0.23 -15.27 -0.70
CA PRO A 231 0.60 -15.27 -1.90
C PRO A 231 0.32 -16.48 -2.81
N SER A 232 0.69 -16.34 -4.09
CA SER A 232 0.62 -17.47 -5.03
C SER A 232 1.48 -18.65 -4.57
N PRO A 233 1.21 -19.89 -5.05
CA PRO A 233 2.01 -21.06 -4.70
C PRO A 233 3.52 -20.86 -4.90
N PHE A 234 3.91 -20.18 -5.99
CA PHE A 234 5.30 -19.82 -6.25
C PHE A 234 5.90 -19.00 -5.10
N HIS A 235 5.23 -17.91 -4.69
CA HIS A 235 5.73 -17.08 -3.59
C HIS A 235 5.69 -17.81 -2.24
N LEU A 236 4.70 -18.69 -1.99
CA LEU A 236 4.66 -19.49 -0.77
C LEU A 236 5.89 -20.40 -0.65
N VAL A 237 6.19 -21.16 -1.70
CA VAL A 237 7.38 -22.03 -1.75
C VAL A 237 8.65 -21.19 -1.60
N LEU A 238 8.74 -20.06 -2.28
CA LEU A 238 9.89 -19.17 -2.20
C LEU A 238 10.09 -18.62 -0.78
N ILE A 239 9.05 -18.11 -0.11
CA ILE A 239 9.12 -17.59 1.27
C ILE A 239 9.60 -18.70 2.21
N ILE A 240 9.01 -19.91 2.13
CA ILE A 240 9.38 -21.03 2.99
C ILE A 240 10.86 -21.41 2.78
N SER A 241 11.31 -21.54 1.52
CA SER A 241 12.69 -21.89 1.19
C SER A 241 13.69 -20.83 1.68
N LEU A 242 13.38 -19.55 1.47
CA LEU A 242 14.20 -18.45 1.94
C LEU A 242 14.21 -18.36 3.48
N THR A 243 13.09 -18.64 4.13
CA THR A 243 13.03 -18.70 5.60
C THR A 243 13.91 -19.80 6.16
N ILE A 244 13.85 -21.01 5.58
CA ILE A 244 14.71 -22.14 5.97
C ILE A 244 16.20 -21.77 5.78
N PHE A 245 16.56 -21.20 4.62
CA PHE A 245 17.93 -20.72 4.38
C PHE A 245 18.35 -19.67 5.42
N GLY A 246 17.48 -18.71 5.73
CA GLY A 246 17.72 -17.68 6.74
C GLY A 246 17.93 -18.27 8.14
N LEU A 247 17.10 -19.22 8.54
CA LEU A 247 17.26 -19.96 9.82
C LEU A 247 18.60 -20.67 9.90
N ILE A 248 18.98 -21.43 8.87
CA ILE A 248 20.28 -22.10 8.79
C ILE A 248 21.42 -21.06 8.89
N SER A 249 21.29 -19.94 8.21
CA SER A 249 22.26 -18.84 8.22
C SER A 249 22.43 -18.24 9.62
N ILE A 250 21.34 -18.06 10.38
CA ILE A 250 21.37 -17.54 11.75
C ILE A 250 21.98 -18.56 12.72
N ILE A 251 21.60 -19.83 12.60
CA ILE A 251 22.08 -20.90 13.48
C ILE A 251 23.58 -21.12 13.33
N LYS A 252 24.11 -20.99 12.10
CA LYS A 252 25.56 -21.09 11.83
C LYS A 252 26.36 -19.91 12.40
N GLN A 253 25.74 -18.76 12.63
CA GLN A 253 26.38 -17.62 13.28
C GLN A 253 26.30 -17.77 14.81
N LYS A 254 27.35 -18.27 15.43
CA LYS A 254 27.42 -18.37 16.89
C LYS A 254 28.06 -17.13 17.52
N PRO A 255 27.46 -16.53 18.58
CA PRO A 255 26.20 -16.88 19.21
C PRO A 255 24.98 -16.48 18.35
N ILE A 256 23.89 -17.25 18.47
CA ILE A 256 22.64 -16.98 17.76
C ILE A 256 22.15 -15.57 18.11
N ASN A 257 21.86 -14.77 17.07
CA ASN A 257 21.28 -13.46 17.24
C ASN A 257 19.75 -13.53 17.26
N LEU A 258 19.17 -13.45 18.45
CA LEU A 258 17.71 -13.57 18.67
C LEU A 258 16.93 -12.47 17.92
N PHE A 259 17.49 -11.25 17.78
CA PHE A 259 16.88 -10.18 17.02
C PHE A 259 16.64 -10.59 15.55
N TYR A 260 17.65 -11.13 14.88
CA TYR A 260 17.51 -11.58 13.49
C TYR A 260 16.55 -12.77 13.36
N LEU A 261 16.55 -13.67 14.33
CA LEU A 261 15.62 -14.78 14.36
C LEU A 261 14.17 -14.30 14.44
N LEU A 262 13.87 -13.40 15.37
CA LEU A 262 12.54 -12.83 15.58
C LEU A 262 12.08 -12.04 14.33
N LEU A 263 12.96 -11.24 13.74
CA LEU A 263 12.66 -10.53 12.49
C LEU A 263 12.27 -11.52 11.38
N LEU A 264 13.08 -12.54 11.14
CA LEU A 264 12.84 -13.49 10.06
C LEU A 264 11.51 -14.22 10.24
N ILE A 265 11.23 -14.72 11.44
CA ILE A 265 9.99 -15.44 11.75
C ILE A 265 8.78 -14.50 11.58
N PHE A 266 8.84 -13.29 12.14
CA PHE A 266 7.74 -12.34 12.10
C PHE A 266 7.39 -11.92 10.65
N PHE A 267 8.37 -11.54 9.85
CA PHE A 267 8.10 -11.11 8.48
C PHE A 267 7.75 -12.29 7.55
N SER A 268 8.25 -13.49 7.83
CA SER A 268 7.79 -14.71 7.15
C SER A 268 6.31 -14.97 7.45
N PHE A 269 5.92 -14.92 8.72
CA PHE A 269 4.53 -15.08 9.12
C PHE A 269 3.61 -14.05 8.46
N LEU A 270 3.96 -12.76 8.48
CA LEU A 270 3.16 -11.72 7.83
C LEU A 270 2.99 -11.98 6.34
N SER A 271 4.06 -12.40 5.66
CA SER A 271 4.06 -12.59 4.19
C SER A 271 3.37 -13.88 3.76
N LEU A 272 3.39 -14.93 4.57
CA LEU A 272 2.62 -16.16 4.30
C LEU A 272 1.11 -15.93 4.43
N ASN A 273 0.69 -14.96 5.24
CA ASN A 273 -0.73 -14.66 5.44
C ASN A 273 -1.30 -13.66 4.44
N ALA A 274 -0.50 -12.71 3.92
CA ALA A 274 -1.01 -11.70 2.99
C ALA A 274 0.07 -11.28 1.99
N ARG A 275 -0.25 -11.36 0.67
CA ARG A 275 0.69 -11.03 -0.40
C ARG A 275 1.18 -9.57 -0.37
N ARG A 276 0.39 -8.65 0.19
CA ARG A 276 0.80 -7.24 0.36
C ARG A 276 2.02 -7.06 1.26
N ASN A 277 2.38 -8.07 2.06
CA ASN A 277 3.53 -8.03 2.95
C ASN A 277 4.84 -8.53 2.30
N LEU A 278 4.79 -9.05 1.06
CA LEU A 278 5.98 -9.49 0.31
C LEU A 278 7.09 -8.42 0.26
N PRO A 279 6.78 -7.13 0.00
CA PRO A 279 7.79 -6.07 -0.02
C PRO A 279 8.51 -5.86 1.31
N PHE A 280 7.97 -6.35 2.42
CA PHE A 280 8.62 -6.25 3.74
C PHE A 280 9.49 -7.48 4.03
N PHE A 281 9.08 -8.66 3.58
CA PHE A 281 9.82 -9.90 3.82
C PHE A 281 11.18 -9.93 3.10
N TYR A 282 11.21 -9.63 1.81
CA TYR A 282 12.45 -9.78 1.02
C TYR A 282 13.60 -8.90 1.54
N PRO A 283 13.42 -7.61 1.86
CA PRO A 283 14.49 -6.80 2.44
C PRO A 283 14.97 -7.32 3.78
N VAL A 284 14.05 -7.80 4.63
CA VAL A 284 14.43 -8.40 5.93
C VAL A 284 15.23 -9.67 5.73
N PHE A 285 14.84 -10.53 4.80
CA PHE A 285 15.61 -11.70 4.44
C PHE A 285 17.04 -11.35 4.03
N PHE A 286 17.22 -10.42 3.10
CA PHE A 286 18.55 -9.98 2.67
C PHE A 286 19.34 -9.31 3.80
N TYR A 287 18.70 -8.51 4.63
CA TYR A 287 19.32 -7.87 5.78
C TYR A 287 19.83 -8.88 6.79
N VAL A 288 19.03 -9.87 7.15
CA VAL A 288 19.35 -10.91 8.12
C VAL A 288 20.46 -11.85 7.60
N THR A 289 20.40 -12.20 6.32
CA THR A 289 21.31 -13.17 5.70
C THR A 289 22.57 -12.54 5.09
N ARG A 290 22.71 -11.21 5.11
CA ARG A 290 23.80 -10.46 4.42
C ARG A 290 25.21 -11.00 4.68
N ASN A 291 25.51 -11.44 5.91
CA ASN A 291 26.84 -11.96 6.25
C ASN A 291 27.08 -13.35 5.65
N SER A 292 26.06 -14.22 5.65
CA SER A 292 26.13 -15.54 5.01
C SER A 292 26.22 -15.41 3.48
N LEU A 293 25.47 -14.49 2.89
CA LEU A 293 25.54 -14.22 1.46
C LEU A 293 26.89 -13.63 1.03
N LYS A 294 27.48 -12.76 1.83
CA LYS A 294 28.83 -12.24 1.58
C LYS A 294 29.91 -13.33 1.57
N GLY A 295 29.77 -14.36 2.41
CA GLY A 295 30.69 -15.49 2.48
C GLY A 295 30.54 -16.52 1.37
N LEU A 296 29.56 -16.39 0.48
CA LEU A 296 29.46 -17.24 -0.70
C LEU A 296 30.50 -16.85 -1.73
N LYS A 297 31.38 -17.80 -2.11
CA LYS A 297 32.46 -17.61 -3.09
C LYS A 297 32.01 -16.97 -4.40
N ILE A 298 30.76 -17.22 -4.83
CA ILE A 298 30.16 -16.61 -6.01
C ILE A 298 30.18 -15.06 -5.91
N PHE A 299 29.92 -14.50 -4.73
CA PHE A 299 29.90 -13.05 -4.54
C PHE A 299 31.31 -12.47 -4.29
N ASP A 300 32.27 -13.29 -3.85
CA ASP A 300 33.67 -12.88 -3.70
C ASP A 300 34.43 -12.89 -5.02
N SER A 301 34.04 -13.78 -5.94
CA SER A 301 34.64 -13.88 -7.29
C SER A 301 34.04 -12.88 -8.30
N ILE A 302 32.91 -12.21 -7.99
CA ILE A 302 32.35 -11.18 -8.87
C ILE A 302 33.25 -9.95 -8.80
N GLN A 303 34.27 -9.94 -9.66
CA GLN A 303 35.08 -8.75 -9.89
C GLN A 303 34.18 -7.61 -10.37
N HIS A 304 34.49 -6.37 -10.01
CA HIS A 304 33.72 -5.19 -10.45
C HIS A 304 33.48 -5.15 -11.96
N LYS A 305 34.37 -5.71 -12.76
CA LYS A 305 34.23 -5.81 -14.22
C LYS A 305 33.04 -6.71 -14.60
N ILE A 306 32.87 -7.89 -13.97
CA ILE A 306 31.78 -8.83 -14.23
C ILE A 306 30.44 -8.21 -13.82
N LEU A 307 30.39 -7.56 -12.67
CA LEU A 307 29.19 -6.86 -12.23
C LEU A 307 28.75 -5.76 -13.23
N ILE A 308 29.72 -4.96 -13.71
CA ILE A 308 29.45 -3.93 -14.71
C ILE A 308 28.95 -4.57 -16.01
N SER A 309 29.55 -5.68 -16.43
CA SER A 309 29.14 -6.39 -17.65
C SER A 309 27.73 -7.00 -17.55
N ILE A 310 27.26 -7.36 -16.35
CA ILE A 310 25.88 -7.89 -16.12
C ILE A 310 24.90 -6.73 -15.95
N LEU A 311 25.24 -5.71 -15.17
CA LEU A 311 24.33 -4.61 -14.86
C LEU A 311 24.15 -3.66 -16.03
N SER A 312 25.17 -3.40 -16.84
CA SER A 312 25.05 -2.47 -17.96
C SER A 312 24.00 -2.89 -19.00
N PRO A 313 23.89 -4.16 -19.46
CA PRO A 313 22.79 -4.56 -20.34
C PRO A 313 21.42 -4.43 -19.68
N ILE A 314 21.31 -4.76 -18.39
CA ILE A 314 20.05 -4.61 -17.65
C ILE A 314 19.65 -3.14 -17.57
N ILE A 315 20.58 -2.25 -17.24
CA ILE A 315 20.34 -0.81 -17.18
C ILE A 315 19.97 -0.28 -18.58
N ILE A 316 20.68 -0.69 -19.63
CA ILE A 316 20.39 -0.32 -21.02
C ILE A 316 19.00 -0.81 -21.42
N PHE A 317 18.67 -2.08 -21.14
CA PHE A 317 17.32 -2.62 -21.39
C PHE A 317 16.25 -1.81 -20.70
N VAL A 318 16.43 -1.50 -19.40
CA VAL A 318 15.49 -0.68 -18.63
C VAL A 318 15.32 0.70 -19.24
N LEU A 319 16.41 1.40 -19.54
CA LEU A 319 16.38 2.78 -20.02
C LEU A 319 15.86 2.91 -21.46
N ILE A 320 16.21 1.97 -22.34
CA ILE A 320 15.91 2.08 -23.77
C ILE A 320 14.63 1.34 -24.15
N ILE A 321 14.32 0.22 -23.50
CA ILE A 321 13.19 -0.64 -23.89
C ILE A 321 12.03 -0.52 -22.91
N TYR A 322 12.29 -0.75 -21.61
CA TYR A 322 11.22 -0.81 -20.61
C TYR A 322 10.60 0.56 -20.32
N VAL A 323 11.43 1.58 -20.07
CA VAL A 323 10.96 2.92 -19.71
C VAL A 323 10.10 3.57 -20.79
N PRO A 324 10.48 3.59 -22.09
CA PRO A 324 9.63 4.15 -23.13
C PRO A 324 8.30 3.42 -23.32
N GLN A 325 8.25 2.11 -23.05
CA GLN A 325 7.00 1.34 -23.14
C GLN A 325 6.05 1.60 -21.96
N THR A 326 6.60 1.92 -20.81
CA THR A 326 5.81 2.15 -19.57
C THR A 326 5.47 3.62 -19.36
N MET A 327 6.32 4.54 -19.78
CA MET A 327 6.11 5.99 -19.69
C MET A 327 5.39 6.54 -20.92
N LYS A 328 4.12 6.22 -21.06
CA LYS A 328 3.25 6.84 -22.06
C LYS A 328 2.61 8.08 -21.43
N PHE A 329 3.29 9.22 -21.53
CA PHE A 329 2.89 10.48 -20.87
C PHE A 329 1.50 10.97 -21.28
N ASP A 330 1.04 10.69 -22.49
CA ASP A 330 -0.19 11.25 -23.03
C ASP A 330 -1.48 10.62 -22.50
N THR A 331 -1.42 9.35 -22.07
CA THR A 331 -2.61 8.60 -21.63
C THR A 331 -2.54 8.13 -20.19
N SER A 332 -1.32 7.80 -19.70
CA SER A 332 -1.18 7.21 -18.35
C SER A 332 -1.18 8.24 -17.22
N TRP A 333 -0.98 9.52 -17.53
CA TRP A 333 -0.76 10.56 -16.54
C TRP A 333 -1.86 11.62 -16.52
N THR A 334 -2.67 11.70 -17.57
CA THR A 334 -3.74 12.69 -17.73
C THR A 334 -5.12 12.13 -17.48
N GLU A 335 -5.32 10.84 -17.69
CA GLU A 335 -6.62 10.18 -17.54
C GLU A 335 -6.56 9.00 -16.58
N TYR A 336 -7.28 9.11 -15.47
CA TYR A 336 -7.48 8.00 -14.53
C TYR A 336 -8.29 6.86 -15.14
N CYS A 337 -8.88 7.08 -16.30
CA CYS A 337 -9.78 6.20 -17.05
C CYS A 337 -9.08 5.27 -18.02
N GLN A 338 -7.90 4.79 -17.66
CA GLN A 338 -7.10 3.98 -18.55
C GLN A 338 -7.48 2.50 -18.53
N LYS A 339 -7.22 1.84 -19.66
CA LYS A 339 -7.19 0.38 -19.77
C LYS A 339 -6.09 -0.15 -18.84
N GLY A 340 -6.50 -0.76 -17.72
CA GLY A 340 -5.61 -1.35 -16.71
C GLY A 340 -6.30 -2.50 -16.00
N GLN A 341 -5.82 -2.84 -14.79
CA GLN A 341 -6.48 -3.87 -13.95
C GLN A 341 -7.88 -3.44 -13.48
N ILE A 342 -8.11 -2.11 -13.40
CA ILE A 342 -9.38 -1.52 -13.00
C ILE A 342 -9.80 -0.54 -14.10
N THR A 343 -10.99 -0.75 -14.65
CA THR A 343 -11.59 0.13 -15.63
C THR A 343 -12.64 1.00 -14.94
N TYR A 344 -12.50 2.32 -15.02
CA TYR A 344 -13.38 3.28 -14.37
C TYR A 344 -14.56 3.67 -15.25
N PRO A 345 -15.72 4.07 -14.68
CA PRO A 345 -16.94 4.39 -15.41
C PRO A 345 -16.93 5.81 -16.00
N CYS A 346 -15.87 6.20 -16.68
CA CYS A 346 -15.65 7.57 -17.13
C CYS A 346 -16.68 8.06 -18.14
N GLN A 347 -17.02 7.21 -19.11
CA GLN A 347 -18.07 7.54 -20.09
C GLN A 347 -19.43 7.65 -19.45
N ALA A 348 -19.74 6.75 -18.49
CA ALA A 348 -20.98 6.79 -17.74
C ALA A 348 -21.14 8.11 -16.97
N ILE A 349 -20.08 8.58 -16.29
CA ILE A 349 -20.11 9.86 -15.56
C ILE A 349 -20.24 11.06 -16.50
N LYS A 350 -19.58 11.02 -17.66
CA LYS A 350 -19.61 12.08 -18.66
C LYS A 350 -20.97 12.17 -19.35
N ASN A 351 -21.50 11.04 -19.79
CA ASN A 351 -22.73 10.97 -20.59
C ASN A 351 -24.01 10.99 -19.76
N TYR A 352 -23.90 10.74 -18.45
CA TYR A 352 -25.04 10.83 -17.52
C TYR A 352 -24.73 11.84 -16.38
N PRO A 353 -24.71 13.18 -16.70
CA PRO A 353 -24.32 14.22 -15.74
C PRO A 353 -25.32 14.39 -14.57
N GLN A 354 -26.58 13.97 -14.73
CA GLN A 354 -27.63 14.01 -13.72
C GLN A 354 -27.50 12.95 -12.62
N LEU A 355 -26.44 12.16 -12.61
CA LEU A 355 -26.13 11.25 -11.51
C LEU A 355 -25.86 12.04 -10.22
N VAL A 356 -26.80 11.99 -9.26
CA VAL A 356 -26.74 12.72 -7.98
C VAL A 356 -27.34 11.89 -6.85
N GLY A 357 -27.04 12.27 -5.58
CA GLY A 357 -27.62 11.61 -4.40
C GLY A 357 -26.92 10.30 -4.04
N ASN A 358 -27.67 9.32 -3.55
CA ASN A 358 -27.17 8.06 -3.03
C ASN A 358 -26.96 7.05 -4.18
N VAL A 359 -25.71 6.68 -4.45
CA VAL A 359 -25.34 5.80 -5.55
C VAL A 359 -24.74 4.49 -4.99
N PHE A 360 -25.38 3.37 -5.25
CA PHE A 360 -24.77 2.05 -5.06
C PHE A 360 -23.75 1.83 -6.19
N ASN A 361 -22.51 1.64 -5.84
CA ASN A 361 -21.40 1.60 -6.78
C ASN A 361 -20.57 0.34 -6.67
N THR A 362 -19.91 -0.05 -7.77
CA THR A 362 -18.83 -1.03 -7.73
C THR A 362 -17.74 -0.57 -6.75
N TYR A 363 -17.23 -1.46 -5.92
CA TYR A 363 -16.32 -1.17 -4.81
C TYR A 363 -15.05 -0.38 -5.28
N GLU A 364 -14.42 -0.86 -6.33
CA GLU A 364 -13.19 -0.27 -6.87
C GLU A 364 -13.39 1.15 -7.42
N TRP A 365 -14.63 1.55 -7.67
CA TRP A 365 -14.97 2.88 -8.18
C TRP A 365 -15.23 3.91 -7.08
N GLY A 366 -15.35 3.46 -5.83
CA GLY A 366 -15.75 4.35 -4.72
C GLY A 366 -14.84 5.56 -4.58
N GLY A 367 -13.53 5.38 -4.49
CA GLY A 367 -12.57 6.46 -4.40
C GLY A 367 -12.60 7.39 -5.63
N PHE A 368 -12.69 6.83 -6.84
CA PHE A 368 -12.81 7.59 -8.07
C PHE A 368 -14.07 8.47 -8.10
N LEU A 369 -15.20 7.94 -7.66
CA LEU A 369 -16.49 8.69 -7.61
C LEU A 369 -16.44 9.80 -6.56
N ILE A 370 -15.86 9.56 -5.40
CA ILE A 370 -15.66 10.57 -4.34
C ILE A 370 -14.86 11.76 -4.90
N TRP A 371 -13.87 11.50 -5.75
CA TRP A 371 -13.06 12.53 -6.38
C TRP A 371 -13.77 13.25 -7.51
N GLN A 372 -14.35 12.51 -8.47
CA GLN A 372 -14.87 13.06 -9.73
C GLN A 372 -16.31 13.59 -9.63
N LYS A 373 -17.11 13.10 -8.68
CA LYS A 373 -18.51 13.46 -8.49
C LYS A 373 -18.82 13.80 -7.03
N PRO A 374 -18.37 14.95 -6.53
CA PRO A 374 -18.54 15.34 -5.12
C PRO A 374 -20.01 15.46 -4.68
N ASN A 375 -20.93 15.58 -5.64
CA ASN A 375 -22.36 15.71 -5.37
C ASN A 375 -23.09 14.37 -5.17
N ILE A 376 -22.38 13.23 -5.25
CA ILE A 376 -22.95 11.93 -4.92
C ILE A 376 -22.43 11.44 -3.58
N LYS A 377 -23.19 10.55 -2.96
CA LYS A 377 -22.75 9.73 -1.84
C LYS A 377 -22.60 8.29 -2.34
N VAL A 378 -21.42 7.73 -2.17
CA VAL A 378 -21.15 6.33 -2.56
C VAL A 378 -21.71 5.36 -1.53
N PHE A 379 -21.98 4.11 -1.93
CA PHE A 379 -22.33 3.03 -1.01
C PHE A 379 -21.07 2.50 -0.31
N VAL A 380 -20.03 2.21 -1.08
CA VAL A 380 -18.82 1.55 -0.59
C VAL A 380 -17.57 2.14 -1.24
N ASP A 381 -16.48 2.19 -0.47
CA ASP A 381 -15.15 2.60 -0.92
C ASP A 381 -14.04 1.85 -0.15
N GLY A 382 -12.78 2.08 -0.51
CA GLY A 382 -11.61 1.39 0.02
C GLY A 382 -11.37 1.51 1.53
N ARG A 383 -12.01 2.44 2.22
CA ARG A 383 -11.89 2.62 3.68
C ARG A 383 -12.69 1.59 4.48
N MET A 384 -13.74 1.01 3.87
CA MET A 384 -14.85 0.35 4.57
C MET A 384 -14.72 -1.17 4.84
N PRO A 385 -13.78 -1.92 4.26
CA PRO A 385 -13.76 -3.39 4.47
C PRO A 385 -13.63 -3.82 5.93
N ALA A 386 -12.97 -3.01 6.76
CA ALA A 386 -12.81 -3.28 8.18
C ALA A 386 -13.89 -2.65 9.08
N TRP A 387 -14.78 -1.80 8.53
CA TRP A 387 -15.86 -1.20 9.30
C TRP A 387 -16.93 -2.25 9.62
N LYS A 388 -17.70 -2.02 10.67
CA LYS A 388 -18.77 -2.93 11.10
C LYS A 388 -20.03 -2.14 11.35
N ASP A 389 -21.15 -2.65 10.83
CA ASP A 389 -22.49 -2.20 11.20
C ASP A 389 -22.90 -2.74 12.58
N GLU A 390 -24.10 -2.44 13.01
CA GLU A 390 -24.69 -2.91 14.28
C GLU A 390 -24.76 -4.45 14.39
N ASN A 391 -24.77 -5.15 13.25
CA ASN A 391 -24.80 -6.61 13.17
C ASN A 391 -23.40 -7.24 12.98
N GLY A 392 -22.36 -6.43 13.03
CA GLY A 392 -20.98 -6.88 12.84
C GLY A 392 -20.58 -7.14 11.39
N LYS A 393 -21.45 -6.82 10.39
CA LYS A 393 -21.13 -6.95 8.96
C LYS A 393 -20.43 -5.69 8.44
N SER A 394 -19.44 -5.88 7.55
CA SER A 394 -18.83 -4.73 6.88
C SER A 394 -19.69 -4.25 5.69
N PRO A 395 -19.59 -2.95 5.33
CA PRO A 395 -20.21 -2.42 4.11
C PRO A 395 -19.81 -3.22 2.86
N TYR A 396 -18.56 -3.69 2.82
CA TYR A 396 -18.06 -4.51 1.72
C TYR A 396 -18.74 -5.89 1.63
N GLN A 397 -19.02 -6.54 2.77
CA GLN A 397 -19.77 -7.80 2.79
C GLN A 397 -21.20 -7.60 2.27
N ILE A 398 -21.85 -6.50 2.70
CA ILE A 398 -23.20 -6.17 2.22
C ILE A 398 -23.18 -5.81 0.72
N PHE A 399 -22.16 -5.10 0.26
CA PHE A 399 -21.92 -4.86 -1.16
C PHE A 399 -21.85 -6.17 -1.96
N LEU A 400 -21.08 -7.16 -1.48
CA LEU A 400 -20.96 -8.45 -2.15
C LEU A 400 -22.31 -9.21 -2.22
N GLU A 401 -23.08 -9.17 -1.14
CA GLU A 401 -24.42 -9.78 -1.13
C GLU A 401 -25.34 -9.13 -2.17
N ILE A 402 -25.28 -7.82 -2.34
CA ILE A 402 -26.11 -7.08 -3.29
C ILE A 402 -25.61 -7.29 -4.74
N ILE A 403 -24.31 -7.13 -5.01
CA ILE A 403 -23.80 -7.22 -6.39
C ILE A 403 -23.90 -8.64 -6.97
N GLN A 404 -23.94 -9.66 -6.09
CA GLN A 404 -24.19 -11.05 -6.44
C GLN A 404 -25.68 -11.40 -6.51
N ALA A 405 -26.57 -10.42 -6.37
CA ALA A 405 -28.03 -10.60 -6.37
C ALA A 405 -28.54 -11.65 -5.38
N GLN A 406 -27.90 -11.77 -4.19
CA GLN A 406 -28.33 -12.73 -3.18
C GLN A 406 -29.74 -12.43 -2.65
N PRO A 407 -30.52 -13.42 -2.16
CA PRO A 407 -31.85 -13.20 -1.66
C PRO A 407 -31.97 -12.01 -0.70
N GLY A 408 -32.90 -11.11 -0.96
CA GLY A 408 -33.12 -9.89 -0.16
C GLY A 408 -32.27 -8.69 -0.56
N TRP A 409 -31.49 -8.75 -1.64
CA TRP A 409 -30.62 -7.65 -2.12
C TRP A 409 -31.41 -6.33 -2.33
N ASN A 410 -32.62 -6.39 -2.94
CA ASN A 410 -33.43 -5.20 -3.22
C ASN A 410 -33.98 -4.55 -1.93
N LYS A 411 -34.35 -5.37 -0.93
CA LYS A 411 -34.77 -4.86 0.40
C LYS A 411 -33.63 -4.08 1.07
N LYS A 412 -32.36 -4.53 0.89
CA LYS A 412 -31.16 -3.83 1.40
C LYS A 412 -30.99 -2.48 0.72
N LEU A 413 -31.05 -2.41 -0.63
CA LEU A 413 -30.94 -1.14 -1.37
C LEU A 413 -32.04 -0.15 -0.97
N ASN A 414 -33.27 -0.61 -0.81
CA ASN A 414 -34.39 0.23 -0.38
C ASN A 414 -34.25 0.71 1.07
N LYS A 415 -33.75 -0.15 1.98
CA LYS A 415 -33.45 0.24 3.38
C LYS A 415 -32.47 1.43 3.41
N TRP A 416 -31.44 1.42 2.53
CA TRP A 416 -30.43 2.45 2.47
C TRP A 416 -30.78 3.60 1.52
N LYS A 417 -32.00 3.62 0.92
CA LYS A 417 -32.47 4.68 0.04
C LYS A 417 -31.51 4.99 -1.11
N SER A 418 -31.09 3.95 -1.82
CA SER A 418 -30.26 4.10 -3.02
C SER A 418 -31.07 4.69 -4.17
N ASN A 419 -30.63 5.83 -4.72
CA ASN A 419 -31.29 6.49 -5.84
C ASN A 419 -30.87 5.89 -7.19
N TYR A 420 -29.60 5.47 -7.28
CA TYR A 420 -29.00 4.92 -8.49
C TYR A 420 -28.13 3.71 -8.17
N LEU A 421 -27.99 2.82 -9.16
CA LEU A 421 -26.96 1.81 -9.20
C LEU A 421 -26.00 2.22 -10.30
N LEU A 422 -24.70 2.33 -10.00
CA LEU A 422 -23.63 2.48 -10.99
C LEU A 422 -22.68 1.28 -10.82
N ILE A 423 -22.91 0.25 -11.60
CA ILE A 423 -22.28 -1.05 -11.46
C ILE A 423 -21.58 -1.50 -12.75
N THR A 424 -20.64 -2.40 -12.61
CA THR A 424 -19.94 -3.00 -13.76
C THR A 424 -20.93 -3.79 -14.61
N ASN A 425 -20.86 -3.57 -15.92
CA ASN A 425 -21.66 -4.31 -16.92
C ASN A 425 -21.35 -5.82 -16.81
N GLY A 426 -22.40 -6.66 -16.82
CA GLY A 426 -22.26 -8.11 -16.76
C GLY A 426 -22.12 -8.71 -15.35
N THR A 427 -22.30 -7.92 -14.27
CA THR A 427 -22.41 -8.46 -12.91
C THR A 427 -23.71 -9.25 -12.73
N PHE A 428 -23.78 -10.13 -11.72
CA PHE A 428 -25.01 -10.90 -11.45
C PHE A 428 -26.23 -9.98 -11.27
N LEU A 429 -26.07 -8.87 -10.56
CA LEU A 429 -27.13 -7.87 -10.39
C LEU A 429 -27.55 -7.25 -11.72
N ASP A 430 -26.60 -6.91 -12.60
CA ASP A 430 -26.90 -6.38 -13.93
C ASP A 430 -27.67 -7.40 -14.78
N LEU A 431 -27.22 -8.66 -14.80
CA LEU A 431 -27.87 -9.73 -15.56
C LEU A 431 -29.30 -10.01 -15.07
N LEU A 432 -29.53 -9.93 -13.77
CA LEU A 432 -30.90 -10.04 -13.19
C LEU A 432 -31.74 -8.85 -13.62
N LEU A 433 -31.25 -7.63 -13.47
CA LEU A 433 -32.02 -6.42 -13.79
C LEU A 433 -32.29 -6.25 -15.29
N LYS A 434 -31.48 -6.79 -16.18
CA LYS A 434 -31.82 -6.84 -17.62
C LYS A 434 -33.09 -7.58 -17.91
N LYS A 435 -33.42 -8.59 -17.11
CA LYS A 435 -34.63 -9.40 -17.28
C LYS A 435 -35.82 -8.90 -16.46
N GLU A 436 -35.57 -8.42 -15.25
CA GLU A 436 -36.59 -8.22 -14.23
C GLU A 436 -36.60 -6.79 -13.65
N SER A 437 -36.08 -5.80 -14.40
CA SER A 437 -35.96 -4.41 -13.91
C SER A 437 -37.30 -3.80 -13.47
N ILE A 438 -38.37 -4.10 -14.20
CA ILE A 438 -39.74 -3.61 -13.90
C ILE A 438 -40.24 -4.16 -12.55
N MET A 439 -40.03 -5.46 -12.30
CA MET A 439 -40.44 -6.12 -11.07
C MET A 439 -39.76 -5.51 -9.83
N TYR A 440 -38.50 -5.08 -9.97
CA TYR A 440 -37.70 -4.50 -8.89
C TYR A 440 -37.74 -2.96 -8.85
N HIS A 441 -38.51 -2.30 -9.73
CA HIS A 441 -38.65 -0.84 -9.86
C HIS A 441 -37.33 -0.11 -10.19
N TRP A 442 -36.44 -0.75 -10.97
CA TRP A 442 -35.24 -0.15 -11.51
C TRP A 442 -35.36 0.10 -13.01
N GLN A 443 -34.94 1.28 -13.47
CA GLN A 443 -34.94 1.62 -14.88
C GLN A 443 -33.47 1.80 -15.36
N GLU A 444 -33.09 1.06 -16.38
CA GLU A 444 -31.81 1.33 -17.08
C GLU A 444 -31.90 2.70 -17.77
N VAL A 445 -30.92 3.56 -17.45
CA VAL A 445 -30.82 4.94 -18.00
C VAL A 445 -29.55 5.19 -18.75
N TYR A 446 -28.54 4.33 -18.61
CA TYR A 446 -27.29 4.37 -19.34
C TYR A 446 -26.62 3.00 -19.36
N ARG A 447 -25.92 2.69 -20.46
CA ARG A 447 -25.09 1.49 -20.60
C ARG A 447 -23.94 1.73 -21.56
N ASP A 448 -22.76 1.26 -21.21
CA ASP A 448 -21.61 1.10 -22.11
C ASP A 448 -20.92 -0.25 -21.86
N ASN A 449 -19.72 -0.44 -22.43
CA ASN A 449 -18.96 -1.69 -22.30
C ASN A 449 -18.42 -1.92 -20.88
N ILE A 450 -18.40 -0.90 -20.03
CA ILE A 450 -17.79 -0.93 -18.69
C ILE A 450 -18.85 -0.87 -17.61
N ALA A 451 -19.81 0.05 -17.75
CA ALA A 451 -20.73 0.42 -16.70
C ALA A 451 -22.19 0.43 -17.17
N VAL A 452 -23.07 0.21 -16.22
CA VAL A 452 -24.50 0.42 -16.40
C VAL A 452 -25.02 1.28 -15.24
N ILE A 453 -25.96 2.19 -15.57
CA ILE A 453 -26.68 3.00 -14.59
C ILE A 453 -28.15 2.59 -14.59
N TYR A 454 -28.64 2.19 -13.41
CA TYR A 454 -30.05 2.03 -13.15
C TYR A 454 -30.53 3.14 -12.21
N LYS A 455 -31.71 3.70 -12.49
CA LYS A 455 -32.41 4.69 -11.64
C LYS A 455 -33.53 4.02 -10.90
N ASN A 456 -33.67 4.28 -9.61
CA ASN A 456 -34.78 3.84 -8.80
C ASN A 456 -36.05 4.61 -9.21
N LYS A 457 -37.17 3.90 -9.38
CA LYS A 457 -38.48 4.47 -9.75
C LYS A 457 -39.39 4.68 -8.54
N ASN A 458 -38.98 4.23 -7.33
CA ASN A 458 -39.74 4.42 -6.11
C ASN A 458 -39.52 5.80 -5.50
#